data_5c0dd74e5ec860f6f436e68388c2a298
#
_entry.id   5c0dd74e5ec860f6f436e68388c2a298
#
_cell.length_a   1.000
_cell.length_b   1.000
_cell.length_c   1.000
_cell.angle_alpha   90.00
_cell.angle_beta   90.00
_cell.angle_gamma   90.00
#
_symmetry.space_group_name_H-M   'P 1'
#
loop_
_entity.id
_entity.type
_entity.pdbx_description
1 polymer ?
#
loop_
_entity_poly.entity_id
_entity_poly.type
_entity_poly.pdbx_seq_one_letter_code
_entity_poly.pdbx_strand_id
1 'polypeptide(L)'
;MALTPPSNPIGGQYTELKRIDSTNDFARTWSEQGEGMHGAVFFAWEQTAGRGQFGKSWHGESGQNLAMSILLKNQLLPDPTPFHLSACIALCVNEVMASITRGDTCIKWPNDLYWKSRKLGGLLIESGHTWTIVGIGLNINQTQFPDSLPNPVSLKQITGKELDPKTLSLDIIRSLNQGFSNWEGTGFEPLFDTYQSQLFGKDESFQVREQGIEKWIRIKDVTPDGGLRIEEDGNTRIVVSGLEWIIHP
;
A
#
# COMPACT_ATOMS: atom_id res chain seq x y z
N MET A 1 10.69 23.80 13.30
CA MET A 1 11.83 23.59 12.40
C MET A 1 11.28 23.47 11.00
N ALA A 2 11.75 24.25 10.03
CA ALA A 2 11.40 24.03 8.62
C ALA A 2 12.10 22.74 8.18
N LEU A 3 11.32 21.73 7.77
CA LEU A 3 11.85 20.47 7.29
C LEU A 3 12.53 20.71 5.93
N THR A 4 13.76 20.26 5.81
CA THR A 4 14.47 20.29 4.54
C THR A 4 13.75 19.34 3.60
N PRO A 5 13.35 19.74 2.37
CA PRO A 5 12.74 18.83 1.44
C PRO A 5 13.73 17.70 1.11
N PRO A 6 13.22 16.47 0.82
CA PRO A 6 14.10 15.36 0.45
C PRO A 6 14.96 15.73 -0.76
N SER A 7 16.17 15.23 -0.80
CA SER A 7 17.15 15.51 -1.87
C SER A 7 16.65 15.06 -3.24
N ASN A 8 15.74 14.08 -3.27
CA ASN A 8 15.16 13.49 -4.48
C ASN A 8 13.62 13.33 -4.31
N PRO A 9 12.83 14.40 -4.49
CA PRO A 9 11.43 14.38 -4.17
C PRO A 9 10.61 13.49 -5.13
N ILE A 10 9.62 12.78 -4.58
CA ILE A 10 8.57 12.09 -5.33
C ILE A 10 7.62 13.13 -5.90
N GLY A 11 7.20 12.95 -7.16
CA GLY A 11 6.23 13.82 -7.84
C GLY A 11 6.84 14.96 -8.63
N GLY A 12 8.18 15.04 -8.73
CA GLY A 12 8.87 16.01 -9.62
C GLY A 12 8.45 15.85 -11.08
N GLN A 13 8.14 14.64 -11.50
CA GLN A 13 7.44 14.31 -12.75
C GLN A 13 6.13 13.63 -12.39
N TYR A 14 5.00 14.22 -12.81
CA TYR A 14 3.66 13.68 -12.63
C TYR A 14 2.97 13.55 -13.99
N THR A 15 2.70 12.31 -14.38
CA THR A 15 2.06 11.98 -15.66
C THR A 15 0.64 11.49 -15.42
N GLU A 16 -0.33 12.18 -16.00
CA GLU A 16 -1.74 11.83 -15.93
C GLU A 16 -2.15 11.07 -17.18
N LEU A 17 -2.66 9.85 -17.00
CA LEU A 17 -3.09 8.95 -18.06
C LEU A 17 -4.61 8.81 -18.01
N LYS A 18 -5.28 9.00 -19.14
CA LYS A 18 -6.75 8.83 -19.22
C LYS A 18 -7.13 7.35 -19.07
N ARG A 19 -6.41 6.47 -19.77
CA ARG A 19 -6.66 5.03 -19.79
C ARG A 19 -5.37 4.31 -20.12
N ILE A 20 -5.09 3.24 -19.36
CA ILE A 20 -3.93 2.37 -19.56
C ILE A 20 -4.29 0.94 -19.10
N ASP A 21 -3.52 -0.05 -19.47
CA ASP A 21 -3.63 -1.41 -18.94
C ASP A 21 -3.25 -1.48 -17.45
N SER A 22 -2.04 -1.05 -17.09
CA SER A 22 -1.56 -1.00 -15.72
C SER A 22 -0.54 0.13 -15.55
N THR A 23 -0.68 0.94 -14.49
CA THR A 23 0.30 1.98 -14.17
C THR A 23 1.66 1.40 -13.78
N ASN A 24 1.70 0.20 -13.15
CA ASN A 24 2.96 -0.49 -12.86
C ASN A 24 3.68 -0.95 -14.14
N ASP A 25 2.95 -1.50 -15.09
CA ASP A 25 3.54 -1.96 -16.36
C ASP A 25 4.00 -0.78 -17.22
N PHE A 26 3.25 0.33 -17.18
CA PHE A 26 3.67 1.59 -17.81
C PHE A 26 4.98 2.11 -17.20
N ALA A 27 5.06 2.18 -15.86
CA ALA A 27 6.28 2.62 -15.15
C ALA A 27 7.48 1.72 -15.47
N ARG A 28 7.26 0.39 -15.59
CA ARG A 28 8.30 -0.58 -15.99
C ARG A 28 8.82 -0.27 -17.38
N THR A 29 7.92 -0.18 -18.35
CA THR A 29 8.30 0.12 -19.76
C THR A 29 9.04 1.45 -19.85
N TRP A 30 8.59 2.48 -19.14
CA TRP A 30 9.27 3.77 -19.05
C TRP A 30 10.70 3.63 -18.54
N SER A 31 10.92 2.87 -17.48
CA SER A 31 12.26 2.68 -16.91
C SER A 31 13.19 1.89 -17.83
N GLU A 32 12.67 0.92 -18.60
CA GLU A 32 13.40 0.08 -19.53
C GLU A 32 13.82 0.85 -20.81
N GLN A 33 13.06 1.86 -21.19
CA GLN A 33 13.37 2.75 -22.32
C GLN A 33 14.47 3.78 -22.01
N GLY A 34 15.00 3.76 -20.78
CA GLY A 34 16.05 4.70 -20.34
C GLY A 34 15.53 6.07 -19.93
N GLU A 35 14.22 6.27 -19.88
CA GLU A 35 13.56 7.51 -19.46
C GLU A 35 13.30 7.56 -17.94
N GLY A 36 13.73 6.53 -17.20
CA GLY A 36 13.47 6.39 -15.76
C GLY A 36 14.02 7.59 -14.98
N MET A 37 13.11 8.24 -14.24
CA MET A 37 13.43 9.31 -13.30
C MET A 37 12.96 8.91 -11.90
N HIS A 38 13.83 9.05 -10.90
CA HIS A 38 13.47 8.82 -9.52
C HIS A 38 12.32 9.74 -9.09
N GLY A 39 11.31 9.17 -8.42
CA GLY A 39 10.15 9.90 -7.96
C GLY A 39 9.12 10.21 -9.05
N ALA A 40 9.29 9.71 -10.28
CA ALA A 40 8.27 9.85 -11.32
C ALA A 40 6.97 9.15 -10.90
N VAL A 41 5.84 9.82 -11.10
CA VAL A 41 4.50 9.35 -10.76
C VAL A 41 3.65 9.22 -12.00
N PHE A 42 2.98 8.08 -12.14
CA PHE A 42 2.03 7.76 -13.21
C PHE A 42 0.66 7.52 -12.58
N PHE A 43 -0.25 8.45 -12.75
CA PHE A 43 -1.64 8.36 -12.28
C PHE A 43 -2.56 8.01 -13.45
N ALA A 44 -3.48 7.08 -13.26
CA ALA A 44 -4.45 6.71 -14.28
C ALA A 44 -5.89 6.85 -13.78
N TRP A 45 -6.74 7.45 -14.62
CA TRP A 45 -8.19 7.50 -14.38
C TRP A 45 -8.87 6.14 -14.59
N GLU A 46 -8.29 5.31 -15.48
CA GLU A 46 -8.79 3.97 -15.78
C GLU A 46 -7.66 3.00 -16.02
N GLN A 47 -7.69 1.86 -15.33
CA GLN A 47 -6.87 0.70 -15.63
C GLN A 47 -7.74 -0.44 -16.20
N THR A 48 -7.37 -0.97 -17.37
CA THR A 48 -8.09 -2.09 -18.02
C THR A 48 -7.60 -3.46 -17.59
N ALA A 49 -6.36 -3.55 -17.09
CA ALA A 49 -5.72 -4.77 -16.59
C ALA A 49 -4.93 -4.49 -15.31
N GLY A 50 -5.56 -3.79 -14.34
CA GLY A 50 -4.93 -3.47 -13.07
C GLY A 50 -4.44 -4.71 -12.33
N ARG A 51 -3.27 -4.63 -11.70
CA ARG A 51 -2.57 -5.76 -11.08
C ARG A 51 -2.54 -5.63 -9.56
N GLY A 52 -2.65 -6.78 -8.90
CA GLY A 52 -2.43 -6.95 -7.46
C GLY A 52 -1.34 -7.98 -7.20
N GLN A 53 -1.08 -8.29 -5.93
CA GLN A 53 -0.11 -9.30 -5.53
C GLN A 53 -0.54 -10.71 -5.94
N PHE A 54 0.45 -11.60 -6.16
CA PHE A 54 0.26 -13.02 -6.46
C PHE A 54 -0.64 -13.29 -7.67
N GLY A 55 -0.55 -12.43 -8.71
CA GLY A 55 -1.34 -12.58 -9.94
C GLY A 55 -2.82 -12.19 -9.81
N LYS A 56 -3.23 -11.64 -8.69
CA LYS A 56 -4.59 -11.10 -8.53
C LYS A 56 -4.76 -9.83 -9.35
N SER A 57 -6.01 -9.55 -9.77
CA SER A 57 -6.36 -8.33 -10.47
C SER A 57 -6.75 -7.23 -9.48
N TRP A 58 -6.45 -5.97 -9.83
CA TRP A 58 -7.01 -4.79 -9.20
C TRP A 58 -8.18 -4.27 -10.05
N HIS A 59 -9.37 -4.25 -9.47
CA HIS A 59 -10.60 -3.82 -10.16
C HIS A 59 -11.01 -2.43 -9.69
N GLY A 60 -11.25 -1.52 -10.63
CA GLY A 60 -11.75 -0.19 -10.35
C GLY A 60 -12.58 0.35 -11.50
N GLU A 61 -13.70 1.01 -11.20
CA GLU A 61 -14.48 1.75 -12.18
C GLU A 61 -13.72 3.02 -12.62
N SER A 62 -13.83 3.33 -13.90
CA SER A 62 -13.18 4.52 -14.50
C SER A 62 -13.54 5.79 -13.75
N GLY A 63 -12.53 6.56 -13.35
CA GLY A 63 -12.67 7.83 -12.63
C GLY A 63 -13.12 7.73 -11.17
N GLN A 64 -13.42 6.53 -10.65
CA GLN A 64 -13.97 6.36 -9.31
C GLN A 64 -12.92 6.05 -8.24
N ASN A 65 -11.72 5.62 -8.65
CA ASN A 65 -10.69 5.12 -7.73
C ASN A 65 -9.33 5.76 -8.01
N LEU A 66 -8.42 5.64 -7.06
CA LEU A 66 -7.04 6.02 -7.26
C LEU A 66 -6.25 4.81 -7.74
N ALA A 67 -5.57 4.97 -8.86
CA ALA A 67 -4.57 4.05 -9.37
C ALA A 67 -3.34 4.86 -9.78
N MET A 68 -2.24 4.69 -9.05
CA MET A 68 -0.98 5.34 -9.38
C MET A 68 0.21 4.43 -9.13
N SER A 69 1.29 4.67 -9.88
CA SER A 69 2.58 4.03 -9.66
C SER A 69 3.69 5.05 -9.52
N ILE A 70 4.65 4.77 -8.67
CA ILE A 70 5.82 5.61 -8.41
C ILE A 70 7.06 4.81 -8.79
N LEU A 71 7.97 5.44 -9.55
CA LEU A 71 9.23 4.85 -9.95
C LEU A 71 10.35 5.32 -9.01
N LEU A 72 10.96 4.42 -8.27
CA LEU A 72 12.01 4.71 -7.30
C LEU A 72 13.34 4.08 -7.74
N LYS A 73 14.41 4.86 -7.76
CA LYS A 73 15.75 4.35 -8.03
C LYS A 73 16.32 3.74 -6.75
N ASN A 74 16.68 2.46 -6.79
CA ASN A 74 17.09 1.70 -5.59
C ASN A 74 18.26 2.33 -4.84
N GLN A 75 19.25 2.90 -5.57
CA GLN A 75 20.41 3.58 -4.99
C GLN A 75 20.07 4.86 -4.19
N LEU A 76 18.87 5.41 -4.35
CA LEU A 76 18.39 6.61 -3.68
C LEU A 76 17.39 6.31 -2.55
N LEU A 77 17.16 5.04 -2.25
CA LEU A 77 16.35 4.64 -1.10
C LEU A 77 17.18 4.74 0.19
N PRO A 78 16.59 5.15 1.31
CA PRO A 78 17.28 5.23 2.60
C PRO A 78 17.84 3.88 3.06
N ASP A 79 17.17 2.79 2.68
CA ASP A 79 17.51 1.43 3.04
C ASP A 79 17.06 0.46 1.93
N PRO A 80 17.89 -0.55 1.56
CA PRO A 80 17.57 -1.50 0.49
C PRO A 80 16.57 -2.59 0.92
N THR A 81 16.17 -2.66 2.19
CA THR A 81 15.29 -3.71 2.72
C THR A 81 13.87 -3.54 2.15
N PRO A 82 13.34 -4.51 1.39
CA PRO A 82 12.04 -4.35 0.73
C PRO A 82 10.88 -4.09 1.69
N PHE A 83 10.92 -4.70 2.88
CA PHE A 83 9.88 -4.49 3.89
C PHE A 83 9.91 -3.06 4.44
N HIS A 84 11.09 -2.47 4.67
CA HIS A 84 11.22 -1.10 5.18
C HIS A 84 10.55 -0.10 4.24
N LEU A 85 10.78 -0.25 2.94
CA LEU A 85 10.11 0.55 1.92
C LEU A 85 8.58 0.35 1.95
N SER A 86 8.14 -0.91 2.01
CA SER A 86 6.71 -1.24 2.07
C SER A 86 6.02 -0.64 3.30
N ALA A 87 6.65 -0.75 4.47
CA ALA A 87 6.14 -0.20 5.72
C ALA A 87 6.06 1.33 5.69
N CYS A 88 7.11 2.01 5.17
CA CYS A 88 7.11 3.46 5.01
C CYS A 88 5.95 3.92 4.13
N ILE A 89 5.79 3.31 2.96
CA ILE A 89 4.73 3.66 2.02
C ILE A 89 3.34 3.38 2.60
N ALA A 90 3.15 2.21 3.23
CA ALA A 90 1.89 1.86 3.86
C ALA A 90 1.48 2.87 4.95
N LEU A 91 2.43 3.29 5.78
CA LEU A 91 2.20 4.30 6.81
C LEU A 91 1.80 5.66 6.22
N CYS A 92 2.55 6.15 5.22
CA CYS A 92 2.25 7.42 4.58
C CYS A 92 0.87 7.43 3.92
N VAL A 93 0.51 6.35 3.24
CA VAL A 93 -0.83 6.25 2.63
C VAL A 93 -1.89 6.11 3.73
N ASN A 94 -1.64 5.32 4.78
CA ASN A 94 -2.59 5.16 5.89
C ASN A 94 -2.81 6.47 6.65
N GLU A 95 -1.79 7.30 6.85
CA GLU A 95 -1.90 8.62 7.47
C GLU A 95 -2.91 9.51 6.73
N VAL A 96 -2.83 9.56 5.40
CA VAL A 96 -3.77 10.33 4.57
C VAL A 96 -5.18 9.74 4.70
N MET A 97 -5.33 8.39 4.66
CA MET A 97 -6.63 7.74 4.82
C MET A 97 -7.22 7.99 6.21
N ALA A 98 -6.41 7.90 7.26
CA ALA A 98 -6.82 8.14 8.65
C ALA A 98 -7.32 9.58 8.85
N SER A 99 -6.68 10.57 8.21
CA SER A 99 -7.12 11.97 8.27
C SER A 99 -8.53 12.18 7.69
N ILE A 100 -8.89 11.40 6.66
CA ILE A 100 -10.20 11.47 6.00
C ILE A 100 -11.27 10.68 6.76
N THR A 101 -10.91 9.51 7.28
CA THR A 101 -11.83 8.57 7.94
C THR A 101 -11.94 8.76 9.45
N ARG A 102 -11.23 9.75 10.02
CA ARG A 102 -11.16 10.05 11.45
C ARG A 102 -10.50 8.96 12.30
N GLY A 103 -9.52 8.24 11.73
CA GLY A 103 -8.62 7.39 12.49
C GLY A 103 -8.91 5.89 12.47
N ASP A 104 -9.99 5.43 11.83
CA ASP A 104 -10.39 4.00 11.84
C ASP A 104 -9.66 3.14 10.79
N THR A 105 -8.50 3.57 10.27
CA THR A 105 -7.73 2.83 9.26
C THR A 105 -6.52 2.16 9.87
N CYS A 106 -6.14 1.02 9.29
CA CYS A 106 -5.01 0.20 9.75
C CYS A 106 -4.35 -0.52 8.56
N ILE A 107 -3.19 -1.10 8.82
CA ILE A 107 -2.39 -1.81 7.81
C ILE A 107 -2.55 -3.31 8.04
N LYS A 108 -3.18 -3.99 7.09
CA LYS A 108 -3.24 -5.44 7.09
C LYS A 108 -2.03 -6.00 6.36
N TRP A 109 -1.20 -6.72 7.11
CA TRP A 109 -0.01 -7.36 6.58
C TRP A 109 -0.32 -8.25 5.36
N PRO A 110 0.53 -8.22 4.33
CA PRO A 110 1.77 -7.44 4.24
C PRO A 110 1.58 -6.02 3.65
N ASN A 111 0.49 -5.69 2.96
CA ASN A 111 0.44 -4.53 2.06
C ASN A 111 -0.95 -3.96 1.79
N ASP A 112 -1.94 -4.37 2.56
CA ASP A 112 -3.32 -3.91 2.38
C ASP A 112 -3.68 -2.82 3.39
N LEU A 113 -4.50 -1.86 2.95
CA LEU A 113 -5.08 -0.83 3.80
C LEU A 113 -6.53 -1.20 4.11
N TYR A 114 -6.86 -1.18 5.37
CA TYR A 114 -8.19 -1.57 5.86
C TYR A 114 -8.83 -0.42 6.62
N TRP A 115 -10.14 -0.33 6.52
CA TRP A 115 -11.00 0.43 7.41
C TRP A 115 -11.83 -0.57 8.21
N LYS A 116 -11.58 -0.65 9.52
CA LYS A 116 -12.11 -1.75 10.35
C LYS A 116 -11.72 -3.10 9.72
N SER A 117 -12.68 -3.98 9.44
CA SER A 117 -12.46 -5.28 8.79
C SER A 117 -12.57 -5.24 7.25
N ARG A 118 -12.73 -4.07 6.61
CA ARG A 118 -12.99 -3.94 5.18
C ARG A 118 -11.79 -3.38 4.42
N LYS A 119 -11.52 -3.94 3.23
CA LYS A 119 -10.39 -3.53 2.40
C LYS A 119 -10.67 -2.19 1.69
N LEU A 120 -9.89 -1.16 2.05
CA LEU A 120 -9.92 0.16 1.44
C LEU A 120 -8.99 0.27 0.24
N GLY A 121 -7.86 -0.44 0.27
CA GLY A 121 -6.86 -0.38 -0.78
C GLY A 121 -5.74 -1.38 -0.63
N GLY A 122 -4.74 -1.29 -1.50
CA GLY A 122 -3.57 -2.14 -1.45
C GLY A 122 -2.37 -1.54 -2.17
N LEU A 123 -1.20 -2.07 -1.83
CA LEU A 123 0.08 -1.71 -2.42
C LEU A 123 0.63 -2.87 -3.23
N LEU A 124 1.22 -2.57 -4.38
CA LEU A 124 1.95 -3.54 -5.21
C LEU A 124 3.37 -3.04 -5.45
N ILE A 125 4.33 -3.57 -4.70
CA ILE A 125 5.73 -3.19 -4.81
C ILE A 125 6.48 -4.26 -5.61
N GLU A 126 7.09 -3.84 -6.71
CA GLU A 126 7.83 -4.70 -7.62
C GLU A 126 9.28 -4.20 -7.72
N SER A 127 10.19 -4.88 -7.04
CA SER A 127 11.60 -4.52 -7.02
C SER A 127 12.38 -5.22 -8.12
N GLY A 128 13.07 -4.43 -8.96
CA GLY A 128 14.06 -4.89 -9.94
C GLY A 128 15.48 -4.55 -9.49
N HIS A 129 16.45 -4.71 -10.38
CA HIS A 129 17.86 -4.45 -10.06
C HIS A 129 18.15 -2.95 -9.82
N THR A 130 17.64 -2.09 -10.70
CA THR A 130 17.90 -0.63 -10.67
C THR A 130 16.72 0.15 -10.08
N TRP A 131 15.52 -0.30 -10.35
CA TRP A 131 14.28 0.40 -10.06
C TRP A 131 13.33 -0.46 -9.23
N THR A 132 12.64 0.21 -8.33
CA THR A 132 11.47 -0.32 -7.63
C THR A 132 10.23 0.45 -8.08
N ILE A 133 9.18 -0.27 -8.44
CA ILE A 133 7.89 0.28 -8.83
C ILE A 133 6.92 0.07 -7.68
N VAL A 134 6.30 1.16 -7.25
CA VAL A 134 5.32 1.16 -6.14
C VAL A 134 3.95 1.48 -6.69
N GLY A 135 3.11 0.48 -6.86
CA GLY A 135 1.70 0.64 -7.19
C GLY A 135 0.85 0.91 -5.95
N ILE A 136 -0.02 1.89 -6.04
CA ILE A 136 -1.00 2.26 -5.00
C ILE A 136 -2.38 2.24 -5.62
N GLY A 137 -3.26 1.36 -5.12
CA GLY A 137 -4.67 1.28 -5.48
C GLY A 137 -5.56 1.56 -4.28
N LEU A 138 -6.48 2.55 -4.40
CA LEU A 138 -7.41 2.90 -3.32
C LEU A 138 -8.83 3.04 -3.87
N ASN A 139 -9.80 2.50 -3.13
CA ASN A 139 -11.21 2.65 -3.42
C ASN A 139 -11.69 4.02 -2.91
N ILE A 140 -12.02 4.93 -3.81
CA ILE A 140 -12.36 6.32 -3.46
C ILE A 140 -13.88 6.55 -3.50
N ASN A 141 -14.47 6.53 -4.69
CA ASN A 141 -15.87 6.88 -4.90
C ASN A 141 -16.74 5.69 -5.30
N GLN A 142 -16.15 4.58 -5.70
CA GLN A 142 -16.87 3.38 -6.11
C GLN A 142 -17.74 2.84 -4.96
N THR A 143 -19.03 2.63 -5.22
CA THR A 143 -19.98 2.15 -4.20
C THR A 143 -20.46 0.73 -4.45
N GLN A 144 -20.29 0.23 -5.67
CA GLN A 144 -20.62 -1.13 -6.06
C GLN A 144 -19.37 -1.89 -6.43
N PHE A 145 -19.20 -3.05 -5.85
CA PHE A 145 -18.04 -3.91 -6.07
C PHE A 145 -18.51 -5.28 -6.54
N PRO A 146 -17.71 -5.98 -7.36
CA PRO A 146 -17.99 -7.39 -7.70
C PRO A 146 -18.10 -8.26 -6.45
N ASP A 147 -19.06 -9.18 -6.42
CA ASP A 147 -19.28 -10.12 -5.30
C ASP A 147 -18.06 -11.02 -5.03
N SER A 148 -17.19 -11.18 -6.02
CA SER A 148 -15.95 -11.94 -5.89
C SER A 148 -14.88 -11.25 -5.04
N LEU A 149 -15.02 -9.95 -4.75
CA LEU A 149 -14.06 -9.21 -3.94
C LEU A 149 -14.34 -9.40 -2.45
N PRO A 150 -13.35 -9.82 -1.66
CA PRO A 150 -13.55 -10.02 -0.24
C PRO A 150 -13.67 -8.67 0.47
N ASN A 151 -14.88 -8.35 0.89
CA ASN A 151 -15.20 -7.25 1.81
C ASN A 151 -14.57 -5.87 1.47
N PRO A 152 -14.76 -5.33 0.24
CA PRO A 152 -14.22 -4.02 -0.14
C PRO A 152 -15.02 -2.87 0.48
N VAL A 153 -14.38 -1.72 0.65
CA VAL A 153 -15.00 -0.46 1.05
C VAL A 153 -14.33 0.71 0.34
N SER A 154 -15.08 1.78 0.08
CA SER A 154 -14.54 3.03 -0.46
C SER A 154 -14.63 4.18 0.55
N LEU A 155 -13.82 5.22 0.35
CA LEU A 155 -13.90 6.44 1.16
C LEU A 155 -15.28 7.08 1.11
N LYS A 156 -15.93 7.05 -0.06
CA LYS A 156 -17.32 7.57 -0.21
C LYS A 156 -18.31 6.79 0.64
N GLN A 157 -18.20 5.47 0.72
CA GLN A 157 -19.05 4.65 1.60
C GLN A 157 -18.81 4.94 3.09
N ILE A 158 -17.58 5.27 3.47
CA ILE A 158 -17.20 5.58 4.85
C ILE A 158 -17.67 6.97 5.25
N THR A 159 -17.41 7.97 4.41
CA THR A 159 -17.56 9.39 4.74
C THR A 159 -18.86 10.01 4.25
N GLY A 160 -19.52 9.37 3.28
CA GLY A 160 -20.66 9.94 2.55
C GLY A 160 -20.29 11.04 1.55
N LYS A 161 -19.00 11.31 1.33
CA LYS A 161 -18.52 12.39 0.48
C LYS A 161 -17.82 11.86 -0.75
N GLU A 162 -18.00 12.55 -1.86
CA GLU A 162 -17.21 12.35 -3.06
C GLU A 162 -15.87 13.09 -2.94
N LEU A 163 -14.78 12.42 -3.31
CA LEU A 163 -13.44 12.97 -3.25
C LEU A 163 -12.80 12.91 -4.65
N ASP A 164 -11.94 13.88 -4.96
CA ASP A 164 -11.19 13.86 -6.21
C ASP A 164 -9.95 12.93 -6.09
N PRO A 165 -9.89 11.82 -6.85
CA PRO A 165 -8.76 10.87 -6.77
C PRO A 165 -7.41 11.52 -7.11
N LYS A 166 -7.40 12.53 -8.00
CA LYS A 166 -6.17 13.24 -8.36
C LYS A 166 -5.67 14.11 -7.21
N THR A 167 -6.53 14.88 -6.56
CA THR A 167 -6.16 15.67 -5.37
C THR A 167 -5.62 14.75 -4.27
N LEU A 168 -6.27 13.60 -4.05
CA LEU A 168 -5.83 12.63 -3.07
C LEU A 168 -4.45 12.04 -3.41
N SER A 169 -4.14 11.82 -4.69
CA SER A 169 -2.80 11.36 -5.11
C SER A 169 -1.72 12.37 -4.73
N LEU A 170 -2.01 13.68 -4.85
CA LEU A 170 -1.07 14.74 -4.47
C LEU A 170 -0.88 14.82 -2.95
N ASP A 171 -1.93 14.56 -2.16
CA ASP A 171 -1.83 14.49 -0.70
C ASP A 171 -0.94 13.29 -0.28
N ILE A 172 -1.11 12.14 -0.92
CA ILE A 172 -0.26 10.97 -0.70
C ILE A 172 1.19 11.27 -1.07
N ILE A 173 1.45 11.91 -2.21
CA ILE A 173 2.82 12.30 -2.60
C ILE A 173 3.47 13.21 -1.54
N ARG A 174 2.71 14.15 -0.96
CA ARG A 174 3.21 15.02 0.13
C ARG A 174 3.56 14.21 1.37
N SER A 175 2.68 13.30 1.80
CA SER A 175 2.94 12.42 2.93
C SER A 175 4.14 11.50 2.69
N LEU A 176 4.29 10.95 1.47
CA LEU A 176 5.45 10.14 1.09
C LEU A 176 6.76 10.93 1.18
N ASN A 177 6.81 12.15 0.62
CA ASN A 177 8.00 13.00 0.72
C ASN A 177 8.38 13.29 2.18
N GLN A 178 7.39 13.56 3.03
CA GLN A 178 7.62 13.75 4.46
C GLN A 178 8.11 12.47 5.14
N GLY A 179 7.48 11.33 4.84
CA GLY A 179 7.84 10.03 5.40
C GLY A 179 9.26 9.61 5.02
N PHE A 180 9.66 9.79 3.76
CA PHE A 180 11.02 9.51 3.31
C PHE A 180 12.04 10.44 3.98
N SER A 181 11.76 11.73 4.10
CA SER A 181 12.63 12.67 4.81
C SER A 181 12.79 12.31 6.29
N ASN A 182 11.71 11.89 6.95
CA ASN A 182 11.77 11.43 8.33
C ASN A 182 12.62 10.15 8.44
N TRP A 183 12.42 9.19 7.54
CA TRP A 183 13.19 7.95 7.51
C TRP A 183 14.68 8.20 7.31
N GLU A 184 15.05 9.07 6.37
CA GLU A 184 16.45 9.50 6.17
C GLU A 184 17.05 10.13 7.45
N GLY A 185 16.27 10.91 8.19
CA GLY A 185 16.73 11.64 9.36
C GLY A 185 16.77 10.86 10.66
N THR A 186 15.85 9.90 10.87
CA THR A 186 15.66 9.19 12.16
C THR A 186 15.93 7.70 12.09
N GLY A 187 16.13 7.14 10.90
CA GLY A 187 16.23 5.69 10.69
C GLY A 187 14.87 4.99 10.65
N PHE A 188 14.91 3.67 10.53
CA PHE A 188 13.69 2.84 10.35
C PHE A 188 12.94 2.56 11.66
N GLU A 189 13.61 2.53 12.80
CA GLU A 189 13.03 2.09 14.09
C GLU A 189 11.75 2.85 14.49
N PRO A 190 11.70 4.21 14.50
CA PRO A 190 10.48 4.94 14.86
C PRO A 190 9.32 4.69 13.90
N LEU A 191 9.64 4.48 12.62
CA LEU A 191 8.68 4.13 11.59
C LEU A 191 8.12 2.72 11.83
N PHE A 192 8.97 1.79 12.21
CA PHE A 192 8.60 0.41 12.52
C PHE A 192 7.67 0.33 13.74
N ASP A 193 7.98 1.07 14.81
CA ASP A 193 7.12 1.15 15.98
C ASP A 193 5.72 1.68 15.62
N THR A 194 5.67 2.69 14.75
CA THR A 194 4.40 3.22 14.25
C THR A 194 3.65 2.17 13.42
N TYR A 195 4.34 1.44 12.54
CA TYR A 195 3.75 0.35 11.75
C TYR A 195 3.14 -0.73 12.66
N GLN A 196 3.86 -1.15 13.69
CA GLN A 196 3.40 -2.12 14.68
C GLN A 196 2.13 -1.67 15.42
N SER A 197 2.02 -0.38 15.72
CA SER A 197 0.85 0.19 16.39
C SER A 197 -0.40 0.25 15.50
N GLN A 198 -0.20 0.27 14.18
CA GLN A 198 -1.28 0.33 13.18
C GLN A 198 -1.55 -1.02 12.51
N LEU A 199 -0.95 -2.10 13.01
CA LEU A 199 -1.13 -3.44 12.47
C LEU A 199 -2.57 -3.92 12.72
N PHE A 200 -3.26 -4.30 11.63
CA PHE A 200 -4.61 -4.88 11.70
C PHE A 200 -4.61 -6.18 12.49
N GLY A 201 -5.53 -6.28 13.45
CA GLY A 201 -5.79 -7.51 14.20
C GLY A 201 -4.67 -7.91 15.16
N LYS A 202 -3.77 -7.01 15.53
CA LYS A 202 -2.74 -7.28 16.54
C LYS A 202 -3.40 -7.77 17.83
N ASP A 203 -2.90 -8.88 18.35
CA ASP A 203 -3.41 -9.62 19.50
C ASP A 203 -4.83 -10.22 19.34
N GLU A 204 -5.39 -10.21 18.14
CA GLU A 204 -6.66 -10.84 17.80
C GLU A 204 -6.46 -12.19 17.10
N SER A 205 -7.50 -13.02 17.14
CA SER A 205 -7.50 -14.33 16.48
C SER A 205 -8.32 -14.32 15.20
N PHE A 206 -7.77 -14.92 14.15
CA PHE A 206 -8.40 -15.01 12.83
C PHE A 206 -8.35 -16.43 12.30
N GLN A 207 -9.40 -16.78 11.55
CA GLN A 207 -9.36 -17.96 10.72
C GLN A 207 -8.60 -17.66 9.43
N VAL A 208 -7.66 -18.51 9.10
CA VAL A 208 -6.85 -18.41 7.88
C VAL A 208 -6.81 -19.74 7.15
N ARG A 209 -6.50 -19.69 5.84
CA ARG A 209 -6.17 -20.88 5.07
C ARG A 209 -4.70 -20.81 4.69
N GLU A 210 -3.95 -21.84 5.01
CA GLU A 210 -2.55 -22.00 4.64
C GLU A 210 -2.37 -23.39 3.98
N GLN A 211 -1.86 -23.42 2.76
CA GLN A 211 -1.72 -24.67 1.97
C GLN A 211 -3.02 -25.49 1.88
N GLY A 212 -4.18 -24.80 1.77
CA GLY A 212 -5.50 -25.44 1.69
C GLY A 212 -6.11 -25.87 3.03
N ILE A 213 -5.40 -25.75 4.16
CA ILE A 213 -5.87 -26.11 5.48
C ILE A 213 -6.33 -24.87 6.24
N GLU A 214 -7.57 -24.91 6.74
CA GLU A 214 -8.12 -23.84 7.59
C GLU A 214 -7.70 -24.04 9.04
N LYS A 215 -7.31 -22.95 9.68
CA LYS A 215 -6.86 -22.94 11.06
C LYS A 215 -7.03 -21.60 11.73
N TRP A 216 -7.01 -21.57 13.05
CA TRP A 216 -7.03 -20.34 13.83
C TRP A 216 -5.60 -19.93 14.18
N ILE A 217 -5.30 -18.66 13.98
CA ILE A 217 -4.04 -18.04 14.39
C ILE A 217 -4.32 -16.78 15.18
N ARG A 218 -3.41 -16.42 16.07
CA ARG A 218 -3.41 -15.14 16.74
C ARG A 218 -2.25 -14.29 16.21
N ILE A 219 -2.54 -13.07 15.76
CA ILE A 219 -1.53 -12.13 15.29
C ILE A 219 -0.78 -11.58 16.51
N LYS A 220 0.53 -11.62 16.48
CA LYS A 220 1.38 -11.05 17.54
C LYS A 220 1.96 -9.71 17.10
N ASP A 221 2.82 -9.73 16.11
CA ASP A 221 3.52 -8.57 15.56
C ASP A 221 4.13 -8.90 14.20
N VAL A 222 4.88 -7.96 13.64
CA VAL A 222 5.70 -8.16 12.45
C VAL A 222 7.17 -8.04 12.85
N THR A 223 8.04 -8.88 12.31
CA THR A 223 9.49 -8.81 12.54
C THR A 223 10.13 -7.67 11.74
N PRO A 224 11.30 -7.15 12.13
CA PRO A 224 11.96 -6.06 11.40
C PRO A 224 12.26 -6.36 9.92
N ASP A 225 12.39 -7.62 9.55
CA ASP A 225 12.56 -8.09 8.17
C ASP A 225 11.23 -8.37 7.44
N GLY A 226 10.08 -8.11 8.08
CA GLY A 226 8.75 -8.15 7.47
C GLY A 226 7.99 -9.46 7.62
N GLY A 227 8.48 -10.42 8.38
CA GLY A 227 7.75 -11.65 8.69
C GLY A 227 6.62 -11.40 9.70
N LEU A 228 5.44 -11.96 9.46
CA LEU A 228 4.33 -11.93 10.41
C LEU A 228 4.53 -12.97 11.50
N ARG A 229 4.64 -12.54 12.76
CA ARG A 229 4.70 -13.46 13.91
C ARG A 229 3.28 -13.79 14.36
N ILE A 230 2.98 -15.08 14.38
CA ILE A 230 1.68 -15.62 14.78
C ILE A 230 1.82 -16.66 15.87
N GLU A 231 0.77 -16.83 16.64
CA GLU A 231 0.60 -17.93 17.58
C GLU A 231 -0.44 -18.93 17.03
N GLU A 232 -0.10 -20.20 16.99
CA GLU A 232 -0.92 -21.30 16.51
C GLU A 232 -0.75 -22.48 17.50
N ASP A 233 -1.84 -22.96 18.08
CA ASP A 233 -1.85 -24.06 19.07
C ASP A 233 -0.85 -23.87 20.23
N GLY A 234 -0.72 -22.63 20.72
CA GLY A 234 0.19 -22.28 21.80
C GLY A 234 1.67 -22.12 21.38
N ASN A 235 2.00 -22.32 20.11
CA ASN A 235 3.35 -22.15 19.58
C ASN A 235 3.44 -20.86 18.74
N THR A 236 4.56 -20.17 18.87
CA THR A 236 4.84 -18.97 18.05
C THR A 236 5.70 -19.34 16.84
N ARG A 237 5.32 -18.87 15.67
CA ARG A 237 6.11 -18.99 14.42
C ARG A 237 6.04 -17.74 13.57
N ILE A 238 6.95 -17.64 12.60
CA ILE A 238 7.00 -16.52 11.65
C ILE A 238 6.54 -17.02 10.29
N VAL A 239 5.68 -16.21 9.63
CA VAL A 239 5.16 -16.45 8.29
C VAL A 239 5.61 -15.31 7.41
N VAL A 240 6.13 -15.61 6.21
CA VAL A 240 6.58 -14.60 5.25
C VAL A 240 5.62 -14.42 4.08
N SER A 241 4.76 -15.40 3.83
CA SER A 241 3.73 -15.36 2.77
C SER A 241 2.79 -16.57 2.89
N GLY A 242 1.75 -16.62 2.04
CA GLY A 242 0.91 -17.84 1.88
C GLY A 242 -0.24 -17.97 2.86
N LEU A 243 -0.59 -16.92 3.62
CA LEU A 243 -1.81 -16.87 4.42
C LEU A 243 -2.96 -16.25 3.63
N GLU A 244 -4.03 -17.00 3.47
CA GLU A 244 -5.31 -16.48 3.00
C GLU A 244 -6.20 -16.20 4.21
N TRP A 245 -6.55 -14.94 4.41
CA TRP A 245 -7.39 -14.53 5.53
C TRP A 245 -8.86 -14.81 5.24
N ILE A 246 -9.54 -15.48 6.16
CA ILE A 246 -10.99 -15.72 6.12
C ILE A 246 -11.63 -14.65 7.00
N ILE A 247 -11.89 -13.47 6.39
CA ILE A 247 -12.52 -12.34 7.07
C ILE A 247 -14.00 -12.33 6.68
N HIS A 248 -14.85 -12.55 7.64
CA HIS A 248 -16.30 -12.42 7.45
C HIS A 248 -16.70 -10.93 7.54
N PRO A 249 -17.72 -10.51 6.75
CA PRO A 249 -18.22 -9.13 6.77
C PRO A 249 -18.79 -8.72 8.13
#